data_9fa0846520b2f6d0c90efbe88d6daa70
#
_entry.id   9fa0846520b2f6d0c90efbe88d6daa70
#
_cell.length_a   1.000
_cell.length_b   1.000
_cell.length_c   1.000
_cell.angle_alpha   90.00
_cell.angle_beta   90.00
_cell.angle_gamma   90.00
#
_symmetry.space_group_name_H-M   'P 1'
#
loop_
_entity.id
_entity.type
_entity.pdbx_description
1 polymer ?
#
loop_
_entity_poly.entity_id
_entity_poly.type
_entity_poly.pdbx_seq_one_letter_code
_entity_poly.pdbx_strand_id
1 'polypeptide(L)'
;MKNVDEILDEELNKLKISKTEREILIEEFEWRWEDFLDNEGLKPSAEKMRKFIKEFLKENVNEEKPHKRQSQKEAEQIDCIIRALKHDRQHLSIKDMSDLLIRNGLSKGASYQNLYKWLPDELNEYCVEKDSEGKYFYNNTYAEQSKISQEIDKTELSEAQKKEQISIISSFLDSIKDSPVYEKAKEFLTKEEAKLQSFRNTNTNSANYSRILFMGAPEADIKNEIWDKIYKAMGTNAVLQIEYTSEGKTKSETYKVQPYQLIFDNGIWELWAYCLRQKHEGMRLFNLSRISSVGILELSGKFFLPKNYSFKNFVVGNFGCFNDEKPQIYKIKFHKNSYAWLYSKDRIWGAKQTIEECDDGYILSFEASQFKPILRWILGWGKDAEPLEPADLVKCWKDTVLEMAEQIESN
;
A
#
# COMPACT_ATOMS: atom_id res chain seq x y z
N MET A 1 23.31 -40.25 -8.09
CA MET A 1 22.72 -38.95 -8.50
C MET A 1 22.66 -38.14 -7.23
N LYS A 2 23.23 -36.95 -7.18
CA LYS A 2 23.11 -36.07 -6.02
C LYS A 2 21.66 -35.69 -5.83
N ASN A 3 21.19 -35.74 -4.59
CA ASN A 3 19.85 -35.27 -4.22
C ASN A 3 19.79 -33.73 -4.34
N VAL A 4 18.61 -33.14 -4.47
CA VAL A 4 18.41 -31.69 -4.57
C VAL A 4 19.01 -30.95 -3.37
N ASP A 5 18.89 -31.54 -2.17
CA ASP A 5 19.43 -31.01 -0.92
C ASP A 5 20.95 -30.90 -0.94
N GLU A 6 21.65 -31.94 -1.49
CA GLU A 6 23.09 -31.89 -1.64
C GLU A 6 23.56 -30.79 -2.61
N ILE A 7 22.76 -30.49 -3.64
CA ILE A 7 23.10 -29.46 -4.63
C ILE A 7 22.81 -28.07 -4.02
N LEU A 8 21.71 -27.94 -3.28
CA LEU A 8 21.37 -26.70 -2.57
C LEU A 8 22.46 -26.38 -1.54
N ASP A 9 22.86 -27.33 -0.73
CA ASP A 9 23.90 -27.17 0.26
C ASP A 9 25.25 -26.78 -0.35
N GLU A 10 25.63 -27.37 -1.50
CA GLU A 10 26.83 -26.96 -2.24
C GLU A 10 26.77 -25.50 -2.71
N GLU A 11 25.63 -25.04 -3.17
CA GLU A 11 25.47 -23.62 -3.61
C GLU A 11 25.39 -22.65 -2.42
N LEU A 12 24.66 -23.00 -1.34
CA LEU A 12 24.58 -22.19 -0.12
C LEU A 12 25.95 -22.05 0.58
N ASN A 13 26.82 -23.09 0.54
CA ASN A 13 28.17 -23.02 1.10
C ASN A 13 29.09 -22.03 0.37
N LYS A 14 28.75 -21.61 -0.85
CA LYS A 14 29.49 -20.58 -1.61
C LYS A 14 29.12 -19.17 -1.20
N LEU A 15 28.00 -19.01 -0.46
CA LEU A 15 27.47 -17.72 -0.04
C LEU A 15 27.95 -17.38 1.37
N LYS A 16 28.26 -16.11 1.61
CA LYS A 16 28.63 -15.60 2.95
C LYS A 16 27.36 -15.16 3.71
N ILE A 17 26.52 -16.12 4.07
CA ILE A 17 25.28 -15.89 4.80
C ILE A 17 25.38 -16.44 6.24
N SER A 18 24.63 -15.87 7.15
CA SER A 18 24.55 -16.35 8.54
C SER A 18 23.83 -17.70 8.62
N LYS A 19 24.03 -18.42 9.74
CA LYS A 19 23.36 -19.70 9.99
C LYS A 19 21.84 -19.57 9.95
N THR A 20 21.30 -18.49 10.50
CA THR A 20 19.85 -18.22 10.52
C THR A 20 19.30 -17.92 9.13
N GLU A 21 20.01 -17.14 8.33
CA GLU A 21 19.63 -16.87 6.94
C GLU A 21 19.65 -18.13 6.09
N ARG A 22 20.63 -19.03 6.34
CA ARG A 22 20.70 -20.32 5.66
C ARG A 22 19.51 -21.21 5.97
N GLU A 23 19.10 -21.30 7.24
CA GLU A 23 17.95 -22.09 7.67
C GLU A 23 16.66 -21.57 6.99
N ILE A 24 16.48 -20.26 6.93
CA ILE A 24 15.32 -19.63 6.27
C ILE A 24 15.30 -19.95 4.76
N LEU A 25 16.44 -19.85 4.08
CA LEU A 25 16.54 -20.13 2.65
C LEU A 25 16.27 -21.61 2.32
N ILE A 26 16.66 -22.54 3.18
CA ILE A 26 16.38 -23.97 2.99
C ILE A 26 14.87 -24.22 3.10
N GLU A 27 14.20 -23.70 4.12
CA GLU A 27 12.74 -23.85 4.31
C GLU A 27 11.95 -23.25 3.14
N GLU A 28 12.35 -22.06 2.65
CA GLU A 28 11.70 -21.42 1.52
C GLU A 28 11.95 -22.16 0.21
N PHE A 29 13.13 -22.74 0.05
CA PHE A 29 13.46 -23.56 -1.11
C PHE A 29 12.63 -24.84 -1.14
N GLU A 30 12.49 -25.56 -0.04
CA GLU A 30 11.70 -26.79 0.06
C GLU A 30 10.27 -26.58 -0.43
N TRP A 31 9.65 -25.49 -0.01
CA TRP A 31 8.28 -25.14 -0.42
C TRP A 31 8.18 -24.85 -1.94
N ARG A 32 9.09 -24.05 -2.50
CA ARG A 32 9.11 -23.74 -3.94
C ARG A 32 9.50 -24.95 -4.79
N TRP A 33 10.28 -25.85 -4.21
CA TRP A 33 10.68 -27.07 -4.87
C TRP A 33 9.52 -28.06 -4.99
N GLU A 34 8.68 -28.19 -3.99
CA GLU A 34 7.45 -28.98 -4.04
C GLU A 34 6.49 -28.46 -5.12
N ASP A 35 6.26 -27.15 -5.18
CA ASP A 35 5.43 -26.51 -6.20
C ASP A 35 5.99 -26.72 -7.63
N PHE A 36 7.31 -26.65 -7.78
CA PHE A 36 7.98 -26.95 -9.05
C PHE A 36 7.80 -28.42 -9.48
N LEU A 37 7.88 -29.37 -8.57
CA LEU A 37 7.68 -30.79 -8.84
C LEU A 37 6.23 -31.11 -9.23
N ASP A 38 5.27 -30.48 -8.59
CA ASP A 38 3.84 -30.65 -8.89
C ASP A 38 3.48 -30.14 -10.29
N ASN A 39 4.16 -29.09 -10.77
CA ASN A 39 3.94 -28.53 -12.09
C ASN A 39 4.66 -29.28 -13.23
N GLU A 40 5.84 -29.88 -12.98
CA GLU A 40 6.63 -30.58 -14.02
C GLU A 40 6.29 -32.08 -14.16
N GLY A 41 5.64 -32.71 -13.17
CA GLY A 41 5.10 -34.08 -13.25
C GLY A 41 6.14 -35.21 -13.42
N LEU A 42 7.44 -34.93 -13.35
CA LEU A 42 8.56 -35.85 -13.54
C LEU A 42 9.73 -35.43 -12.63
N LYS A 43 10.55 -36.43 -12.18
CA LYS A 43 11.79 -36.13 -11.47
C LYS A 43 12.73 -35.32 -12.39
N PRO A 44 13.04 -34.07 -12.07
CA PRO A 44 13.85 -33.21 -12.91
C PRO A 44 15.30 -33.71 -13.00
N SER A 45 15.97 -33.40 -14.12
CA SER A 45 17.40 -33.74 -14.30
C SER A 45 18.26 -32.87 -13.35
N ALA A 46 19.46 -33.35 -13.02
CA ALA A 46 20.42 -32.62 -12.18
C ALA A 46 20.74 -31.20 -12.73
N GLU A 47 20.67 -31.01 -14.04
CA GLU A 47 20.87 -29.71 -14.69
C GLU A 47 19.69 -28.76 -14.46
N LYS A 48 18.45 -29.26 -14.56
CA LYS A 48 17.25 -28.50 -14.22
C LYS A 48 17.22 -28.13 -12.74
N MET A 49 17.58 -29.03 -11.83
CA MET A 49 17.71 -28.76 -10.39
C MET A 49 18.71 -27.64 -10.13
N ARG A 50 19.90 -27.68 -10.70
CA ARG A 50 20.91 -26.62 -10.54
C ARG A 50 20.46 -25.28 -11.09
N LYS A 51 19.75 -25.28 -12.21
CA LYS A 51 19.21 -24.06 -12.79
C LYS A 51 18.18 -23.42 -11.85
N PHE A 52 17.23 -24.21 -11.36
CA PHE A 52 16.21 -23.75 -10.42
C PHE A 52 16.83 -23.21 -9.12
N ILE A 53 17.79 -23.93 -8.52
CA ILE A 53 18.50 -23.50 -7.31
C ILE A 53 19.21 -22.15 -7.54
N LYS A 54 19.88 -21.98 -8.67
CA LYS A 54 20.58 -20.72 -8.98
C LYS A 54 19.62 -19.55 -9.18
N GLU A 55 18.50 -19.78 -9.84
CA GLU A 55 17.46 -18.76 -10.02
C GLU A 55 16.84 -18.40 -8.66
N PHE A 56 16.50 -19.39 -7.85
CA PHE A 56 15.99 -19.19 -6.49
C PHE A 56 16.95 -18.38 -5.61
N LEU A 57 18.24 -18.79 -5.56
CA LEU A 57 19.23 -18.06 -4.74
C LEU A 57 19.50 -16.66 -5.25
N LYS A 58 19.45 -16.42 -6.56
CA LYS A 58 19.58 -15.08 -7.14
C LYS A 58 18.43 -14.15 -6.74
N GLU A 59 17.22 -14.70 -6.60
CA GLU A 59 16.03 -13.94 -6.21
C GLU A 59 16.00 -13.65 -4.70
N ASN A 60 16.49 -14.57 -3.87
CA ASN A 60 16.27 -14.54 -2.42
C ASN A 60 17.52 -14.17 -1.61
N VAL A 61 18.72 -14.30 -2.17
CA VAL A 61 19.95 -13.84 -1.52
C VAL A 61 20.23 -12.40 -1.93
N ASN A 62 19.88 -11.45 -1.06
CA ASN A 62 20.42 -10.11 -1.15
C ASN A 62 21.89 -10.19 -0.76
N GLU A 63 22.80 -10.20 -1.72
CA GLU A 63 24.17 -9.80 -1.45
C GLU A 63 24.11 -8.33 -1.01
N GLU A 64 24.05 -8.05 0.28
CA GLU A 64 24.49 -6.79 0.82
C GLU A 64 25.95 -6.63 0.44
N LYS A 65 26.18 -5.98 -0.69
CA LYS A 65 27.52 -5.50 -1.01
C LYS A 65 27.90 -4.54 0.10
N PRO A 66 28.99 -4.77 0.85
CA PRO A 66 29.43 -3.82 1.85
C PRO A 66 29.56 -2.47 1.15
N HIS A 67 28.91 -1.42 1.70
CA HIS A 67 29.04 -0.05 1.23
C HIS A 67 30.52 0.26 1.03
N LYS A 68 30.98 0.24 -0.21
CA LYS A 68 32.30 0.75 -0.53
C LYS A 68 32.28 2.21 -0.12
N ARG A 69 33.20 2.62 0.74
CA ARG A 69 33.44 4.04 1.01
C ARG A 69 33.58 4.72 -0.34
N GLN A 70 32.65 5.62 -0.69
CA GLN A 70 32.71 6.41 -1.90
C GLN A 70 34.05 7.10 -1.97
N SER A 71 34.75 7.01 -3.08
CA SER A 71 35.93 7.84 -3.29
C SER A 71 35.44 9.30 -3.40
N GLN A 72 36.23 10.25 -2.94
CA GLN A 72 35.92 11.69 -3.04
C GLN A 72 35.54 12.07 -4.48
N LYS A 73 36.13 11.42 -5.46
CA LYS A 73 35.84 11.61 -6.88
C LYS A 73 34.47 11.10 -7.30
N GLU A 74 34.01 9.97 -6.76
CA GLU A 74 32.68 9.41 -7.00
C GLU A 74 31.61 10.32 -6.40
N ALA A 75 31.83 10.84 -5.20
CA ALA A 75 30.94 11.79 -4.54
C ALA A 75 30.77 13.09 -5.38
N GLU A 76 31.86 13.64 -5.92
CA GLU A 76 31.82 14.82 -6.81
C GLU A 76 31.05 14.53 -8.12
N GLN A 77 31.21 13.33 -8.67
CA GLN A 77 30.48 12.88 -9.86
C GLN A 77 28.98 12.78 -9.61
N ILE A 78 28.59 12.16 -8.48
CA ILE A 78 27.19 12.05 -8.07
C ILE A 78 26.58 13.43 -7.86
N ASP A 79 27.26 14.33 -7.13
CA ASP A 79 26.77 15.67 -6.88
C ASP A 79 26.54 16.46 -8.19
N CYS A 80 27.43 16.32 -9.15
CA CYS A 80 27.26 16.92 -10.48
C CYS A 80 26.03 16.39 -11.21
N ILE A 81 25.80 15.07 -11.20
CA ILE A 81 24.64 14.43 -11.85
C ILE A 81 23.36 14.86 -11.15
N ILE A 82 23.31 14.78 -9.81
CA ILE A 82 22.13 15.15 -9.03
C ILE A 82 21.76 16.62 -9.24
N ARG A 83 22.74 17.52 -9.31
CA ARG A 83 22.47 18.94 -9.63
C ARG A 83 21.80 19.09 -10.99
N ALA A 84 22.29 18.40 -12.02
CA ALA A 84 21.72 18.48 -13.36
C ALA A 84 20.29 17.93 -13.42
N LEU A 85 20.03 16.79 -12.76
CA LEU A 85 18.69 16.21 -12.67
C LEU A 85 17.71 17.11 -11.90
N LYS A 86 18.19 17.81 -10.85
CA LYS A 86 17.38 18.71 -10.00
C LYS A 86 17.07 20.04 -10.66
N HIS A 87 18.08 20.73 -11.17
CA HIS A 87 17.95 22.13 -11.62
C HIS A 87 17.28 22.24 -12.97
N ASP A 88 17.62 21.33 -13.90
CA ASP A 88 17.16 21.44 -15.26
C ASP A 88 15.93 20.59 -15.57
N ARG A 89 15.41 19.83 -14.56
CA ARG A 89 14.32 18.84 -14.72
C ARG A 89 14.55 17.91 -15.91
N GLN A 90 15.81 17.60 -16.18
CA GLN A 90 16.19 16.79 -17.32
C GLN A 90 16.02 15.31 -17.02
N HIS A 91 15.60 14.56 -18.02
CA HIS A 91 15.64 13.11 -18.03
C HIS A 91 16.92 12.69 -18.74
N LEU A 92 17.87 12.10 -18.01
CA LEU A 92 19.19 11.76 -18.50
C LEU A 92 19.41 10.26 -18.60
N SER A 93 19.88 9.77 -19.73
CA SER A 93 20.45 8.44 -19.85
C SER A 93 21.82 8.38 -19.18
N ILE A 94 22.32 7.16 -18.87
CA ILE A 94 23.69 7.02 -18.33
C ILE A 94 24.75 7.56 -19.30
N LYS A 95 24.47 7.52 -20.60
CA LYS A 95 25.32 8.11 -21.61
C LYS A 95 25.36 9.65 -21.49
N ASP A 96 24.18 10.28 -21.33
CA ASP A 96 24.10 11.73 -21.14
C ASP A 96 24.81 12.18 -19.86
N MET A 97 24.69 11.37 -18.77
CA MET A 97 25.42 11.61 -17.52
C MET A 97 26.92 11.47 -17.69
N SER A 98 27.40 10.52 -18.50
CA SER A 98 28.81 10.38 -18.84
C SER A 98 29.31 11.60 -19.57
N ASP A 99 28.58 12.09 -20.57
CA ASP A 99 28.94 13.27 -21.35
C ASP A 99 28.92 14.55 -20.48
N LEU A 100 28.01 14.64 -19.54
CA LEU A 100 27.95 15.70 -18.54
C LEU A 100 29.21 15.73 -17.67
N LEU A 101 29.63 14.57 -17.16
CA LEU A 101 30.84 14.46 -16.32
C LEU A 101 32.11 14.82 -17.08
N ILE A 102 32.19 14.47 -18.37
CA ILE A 102 33.33 14.83 -19.24
C ILE A 102 33.37 16.34 -19.44
N ARG A 103 32.23 16.99 -19.77
CA ARG A 103 32.12 18.42 -19.93
C ARG A 103 32.52 19.22 -18.69
N ASN A 104 32.23 18.66 -17.50
CA ASN A 104 32.60 19.31 -16.24
C ASN A 104 33.98 18.89 -15.70
N GLY A 105 34.79 18.17 -16.49
CA GLY A 105 36.16 17.80 -16.12
C GLY A 105 36.24 16.73 -15.02
N LEU A 106 35.13 16.13 -14.65
CA LEU A 106 35.02 15.10 -13.60
C LEU A 106 35.29 13.70 -14.13
N SER A 107 35.39 13.52 -15.43
CA SER A 107 35.80 12.27 -16.10
C SER A 107 36.74 12.56 -17.29
N LYS A 108 37.76 11.72 -17.44
CA LYS A 108 38.76 11.87 -18.53
C LYS A 108 38.41 11.09 -19.80
N GLY A 109 37.15 10.92 -20.10
CA GLY A 109 36.71 10.21 -21.28
C GLY A 109 36.53 8.70 -21.06
N ALA A 110 35.56 8.21 -21.80
CA ALA A 110 35.24 6.83 -22.11
C ALA A 110 35.14 5.84 -20.97
N SER A 111 34.08 5.71 -20.41
CA SER A 111 33.40 4.43 -20.33
C SER A 111 32.17 4.62 -19.51
N TYR A 112 31.10 5.08 -20.14
CA TYR A 112 29.78 4.98 -19.57
C TYR A 112 29.50 3.53 -19.11
N GLN A 113 30.21 2.52 -19.63
CA GLN A 113 30.20 1.16 -19.15
C GLN A 113 30.64 0.99 -17.68
N ASN A 114 31.55 1.84 -17.19
CA ASN A 114 31.91 1.83 -15.77
C ASN A 114 30.86 2.49 -14.90
N LEU A 115 30.18 3.53 -15.41
CA LEU A 115 29.05 4.15 -14.71
C LEU A 115 27.87 3.19 -14.58
N TYR A 116 27.60 2.34 -15.57
CA TYR A 116 26.56 1.32 -15.52
C TYR A 116 26.69 0.33 -14.35
N LYS A 117 27.91 0.15 -13.83
CA LYS A 117 28.19 -0.84 -12.80
C LYS A 117 27.85 -0.37 -11.39
N TRP A 118 27.90 0.91 -11.13
CA TRP A 118 27.75 1.44 -9.77
C TRP A 118 26.74 2.60 -9.65
N LEU A 119 26.64 3.45 -10.66
CA LEU A 119 25.80 4.65 -10.61
C LEU A 119 24.30 4.35 -10.39
N PRO A 120 23.69 3.31 -11.00
CA PRO A 120 22.28 3.01 -10.77
C PRO A 120 21.95 2.69 -9.31
N ASP A 121 22.85 1.98 -8.62
CA ASP A 121 22.66 1.61 -7.21
C ASP A 121 22.78 2.86 -6.31
N GLU A 122 23.73 3.73 -6.61
CA GLU A 122 23.94 4.97 -5.88
C GLU A 122 22.81 5.99 -6.11
N LEU A 123 22.30 6.12 -7.34
CA LEU A 123 21.21 7.06 -7.65
C LEU A 123 19.90 6.71 -6.91
N ASN A 124 19.70 5.45 -6.55
CA ASN A 124 18.53 5.02 -5.77
C ASN A 124 18.48 5.68 -4.38
N GLU A 125 19.60 6.13 -3.83
CA GLU A 125 19.67 6.81 -2.54
C GLU A 125 19.27 8.31 -2.64
N TYR A 126 19.13 8.86 -3.84
CA TYR A 126 18.96 10.31 -4.10
C TYR A 126 17.60 10.72 -4.67
N CYS A 127 16.54 9.96 -4.44
CA CYS A 127 15.21 10.25 -4.99
C CYS A 127 15.18 10.33 -6.53
N VAL A 128 15.97 9.50 -7.20
CA VAL A 128 16.06 9.43 -8.65
C VAL A 128 15.35 8.17 -9.14
N GLU A 129 14.46 8.33 -10.09
CA GLU A 129 13.67 7.24 -10.69
C GLU A 129 13.94 7.14 -12.20
N LYS A 130 13.46 6.04 -12.81
CA LYS A 130 13.48 5.87 -14.27
C LYS A 130 12.12 6.13 -14.87
N ASP A 131 12.09 6.85 -15.98
CA ASP A 131 10.90 7.01 -16.81
C ASP A 131 10.64 5.78 -17.72
N SER A 132 9.57 5.84 -18.50
CA SER A 132 9.20 4.79 -19.46
C SER A 132 10.22 4.57 -20.60
N GLU A 133 11.11 5.52 -20.83
CA GLU A 133 12.22 5.41 -21.82
C GLU A 133 13.51 4.91 -21.17
N GLY A 134 13.51 4.65 -19.86
CA GLY A 134 14.67 4.19 -19.10
C GLY A 134 15.68 5.30 -18.76
N LYS A 135 15.29 6.57 -18.90
CA LYS A 135 16.08 7.74 -18.48
C LYS A 135 15.82 8.05 -17.03
N TYR A 136 16.83 8.53 -16.34
CA TYR A 136 16.75 8.92 -14.94
C TYR A 136 16.26 10.36 -14.81
N PHE A 137 15.39 10.58 -13.84
CA PHE A 137 14.89 11.91 -13.47
C PHE A 137 14.79 12.05 -11.95
N TYR A 138 14.85 13.28 -11.47
CA TYR A 138 14.73 13.57 -10.04
C TYR A 138 13.26 13.71 -9.64
N ASN A 139 12.79 12.84 -8.73
CA ASN A 139 11.42 12.89 -8.25
C ASN A 139 11.27 13.94 -7.14
N ASN A 140 10.80 15.13 -7.52
CA ASN A 140 10.60 16.25 -6.60
C ASN A 140 9.59 15.95 -5.47
N THR A 141 8.62 15.09 -5.70
CA THR A 141 7.60 14.75 -4.70
C THR A 141 8.23 14.03 -3.50
N TYR A 142 9.16 13.12 -3.74
CA TYR A 142 9.95 12.47 -2.69
C TYR A 142 10.90 13.43 -1.98
N ALA A 143 11.50 14.32 -2.73
CA ALA A 143 12.45 15.30 -2.19
C ALA A 143 11.77 16.37 -1.34
N GLU A 144 10.55 16.77 -1.70
CA GLU A 144 9.75 17.70 -0.89
C GLU A 144 9.29 17.03 0.41
N GLN A 145 8.88 15.78 0.38
CA GLN A 145 8.55 15.01 1.59
C GLN A 145 9.77 14.82 2.50
N SER A 146 10.93 14.52 1.94
CA SER A 146 12.18 14.39 2.69
C SER A 146 12.66 15.72 3.28
N LYS A 147 12.52 16.84 2.55
CA LYS A 147 12.82 18.19 3.05
C LYS A 147 11.86 18.61 4.16
N ILE A 148 10.57 18.37 3.99
CA ILE A 148 9.55 18.64 5.00
C ILE A 148 9.89 17.88 6.28
N SER A 149 10.29 16.60 6.19
CA SER A 149 10.73 15.82 7.35
C SER A 149 11.98 16.39 8.00
N GLN A 150 12.99 16.83 7.23
CA GLN A 150 14.22 17.42 7.75
C GLN A 150 14.03 18.85 8.29
N GLU A 151 13.09 19.62 7.73
CA GLU A 151 12.74 20.94 8.24
C GLU A 151 11.87 20.85 9.49
N ILE A 152 11.00 19.85 9.58
CA ILE A 152 10.22 19.55 10.80
C ILE A 152 11.16 19.17 11.95
N ASP A 153 12.17 18.35 11.70
CA ASP A 153 13.18 17.98 12.70
C ASP A 153 14.05 19.18 13.17
N LYS A 154 14.18 20.22 12.35
CA LYS A 154 14.98 21.42 12.68
C LYS A 154 14.16 22.55 13.32
N THR A 155 12.84 22.52 13.16
CA THR A 155 11.97 23.56 13.73
C THR A 155 11.39 23.06 15.04
N GLU A 156 11.95 23.50 16.18
CA GLU A 156 11.28 23.30 17.45
C GLU A 156 9.93 24.03 17.41
N LEU A 157 8.85 23.25 17.36
CA LEU A 157 7.50 23.77 17.45
C LEU A 157 7.33 24.51 18.79
N SER A 158 6.76 25.70 18.73
CA SER A 158 6.39 26.41 19.98
C SER A 158 5.39 25.57 20.77
N GLU A 159 5.37 25.74 22.10
CA GLU A 159 4.41 25.02 22.95
C GLU A 159 2.94 25.23 22.53
N ALA A 160 2.62 26.43 22.03
CA ALA A 160 1.29 26.74 21.51
C ALA A 160 0.95 25.88 20.30
N GLN A 161 1.90 25.73 19.34
CA GLN A 161 1.73 24.87 18.15
C GLN A 161 1.63 23.39 18.53
N LYS A 162 2.40 22.92 19.50
CA LYS A 162 2.31 21.52 19.99
C LYS A 162 0.93 21.26 20.62
N LYS A 163 0.42 22.18 21.44
CA LYS A 163 -0.93 22.08 22.03
C LYS A 163 -2.02 22.05 20.98
N GLU A 164 -1.90 22.90 19.97
CA GLU A 164 -2.81 22.92 18.81
C GLU A 164 -2.87 21.58 18.12
N GLN A 165 -1.70 21.04 17.74
CA GLN A 165 -1.60 19.75 17.05
C GLN A 165 -2.17 18.60 17.90
N ILE A 166 -1.83 18.55 19.18
CA ILE A 166 -2.37 17.53 20.11
C ILE A 166 -3.90 17.62 20.17
N SER A 167 -4.47 18.83 20.27
CA SER A 167 -5.92 19.02 20.34
C SER A 167 -6.63 18.54 19.06
N ILE A 168 -6.07 18.84 17.88
CA ILE A 168 -6.60 18.37 16.59
C ILE A 168 -6.54 16.84 16.51
N ILE A 169 -5.39 16.23 16.85
CA ILE A 169 -5.20 14.77 16.82
C ILE A 169 -6.13 14.09 17.84
N SER A 170 -6.29 14.65 19.05
CA SER A 170 -7.25 14.13 20.04
C SER A 170 -8.67 14.13 19.50
N SER A 171 -9.12 15.22 18.88
CA SER A 171 -10.46 15.30 18.29
C SER A 171 -10.66 14.28 17.16
N PHE A 172 -9.62 14.06 16.34
CA PHE A 172 -9.65 13.00 15.32
C PHE A 172 -9.71 11.60 15.95
N LEU A 173 -8.91 11.33 17.00
CA LEU A 173 -8.94 10.05 17.70
C LEU A 173 -10.30 9.76 18.32
N ASP A 174 -10.96 10.76 18.90
CA ASP A 174 -12.29 10.58 19.48
C ASP A 174 -13.34 10.15 18.44
N SER A 175 -13.09 10.38 17.15
CA SER A 175 -13.95 9.88 16.05
C SER A 175 -13.79 8.39 15.76
N ILE A 176 -12.75 7.74 16.32
CA ILE A 176 -12.44 6.30 16.17
C ILE A 176 -12.23 5.64 17.54
N LYS A 177 -13.00 6.05 18.54
CA LYS A 177 -12.81 5.65 19.95
C LYS A 177 -12.96 4.15 20.23
N ASP A 178 -13.72 3.44 19.41
CA ASP A 178 -13.95 2.01 19.55
C ASP A 178 -12.90 1.18 18.75
N SER A 179 -11.98 1.85 18.07
CA SER A 179 -10.90 1.22 17.31
C SER A 179 -9.79 0.68 18.22
N PRO A 180 -9.21 -0.51 17.93
CA PRO A 180 -8.08 -1.07 18.69
C PRO A 180 -6.82 -0.19 18.75
N VAL A 181 -6.68 0.79 17.87
CA VAL A 181 -5.55 1.74 17.87
C VAL A 181 -5.76 2.92 18.83
N TYR A 182 -7.01 3.19 19.26
CA TYR A 182 -7.38 4.36 20.04
C TYR A 182 -6.59 4.45 21.35
N GLU A 183 -6.60 3.41 22.17
CA GLU A 183 -5.96 3.42 23.48
C GLU A 183 -4.44 3.68 23.39
N LYS A 184 -3.76 3.05 22.42
CA LYS A 184 -2.32 3.25 22.19
C LYS A 184 -2.00 4.69 21.77
N ALA A 185 -2.79 5.25 20.86
CA ALA A 185 -2.62 6.62 20.39
C ALA A 185 -2.98 7.65 21.47
N LYS A 186 -4.03 7.40 22.25
CA LYS A 186 -4.45 8.25 23.36
C LYS A 186 -3.41 8.27 24.49
N GLU A 187 -2.84 7.13 24.84
CA GLU A 187 -1.75 7.04 25.81
C GLU A 187 -0.56 7.91 25.38
N PHE A 188 -0.17 7.87 24.11
CA PHE A 188 0.89 8.72 23.58
C PHE A 188 0.53 10.19 23.70
N LEU A 189 -0.66 10.62 23.26
CA LEU A 189 -1.08 12.02 23.36
C LEU A 189 -1.13 12.51 24.80
N THR A 190 -1.65 11.70 25.72
CA THR A 190 -1.72 12.05 27.16
C THR A 190 -0.31 12.26 27.73
N LYS A 191 0.68 11.46 27.33
CA LYS A 191 2.07 11.66 27.73
C LYS A 191 2.66 12.95 27.17
N GLU A 192 2.36 13.31 25.93
CA GLU A 192 2.82 14.55 25.31
C GLU A 192 2.14 15.77 25.95
N GLU A 193 0.83 15.71 26.22
CA GLU A 193 0.12 16.75 26.97
C GLU A 193 0.70 16.98 28.38
N ALA A 194 1.03 15.90 29.09
CA ALA A 194 1.63 16.00 30.42
C ALA A 194 3.00 16.70 30.39
N LYS A 195 3.81 16.47 29.36
CA LYS A 195 5.09 17.17 29.16
C LYS A 195 4.87 18.69 28.98
N LEU A 196 3.82 19.10 28.25
CA LEU A 196 3.50 20.51 28.01
C LEU A 196 2.86 21.18 29.22
N GLN A 197 2.15 20.45 30.09
CA GLN A 197 1.55 20.97 31.31
C GLN A 197 2.58 21.27 32.42
N SER A 198 3.75 20.64 32.40
CA SER A 198 4.82 20.91 33.37
C SER A 198 5.41 22.34 33.26
N PHE A 199 5.14 23.03 32.14
CA PHE A 199 5.54 24.43 31.92
C PHE A 199 4.37 25.40 32.10
N ARG A 200 3.61 25.29 33.20
CA ARG A 200 2.51 26.22 33.50
C ARG A 200 3.04 27.61 33.80
N ASN A 201 2.89 28.52 32.86
CA ASN A 201 2.58 29.95 33.09
C ASN A 201 2.49 30.74 31.78
N THR A 202 1.57 30.44 30.88
CA THR A 202 1.16 31.42 29.86
C THR A 202 -0.31 31.22 29.51
N ASN A 203 -1.07 32.26 29.73
CA ASN A 203 -2.43 32.45 29.21
C ASN A 203 -2.40 32.44 27.66
N THR A 204 -2.55 31.31 27.04
CA THR A 204 -2.77 31.21 25.61
C THR A 204 -4.15 30.65 25.35
N ASN A 205 -4.93 31.39 24.56
CA ASN A 205 -6.26 31.04 24.11
C ASN A 205 -6.27 29.74 23.32
N SER A 206 -6.30 28.59 24.03
CA SER A 206 -6.50 27.26 23.41
C SER A 206 -7.96 27.01 22.99
N ALA A 207 -8.80 28.04 23.06
CA ALA A 207 -10.26 27.94 22.92
C ALA A 207 -10.76 27.58 21.50
N ASN A 208 -9.92 27.75 20.46
CA ASN A 208 -10.41 27.55 19.09
C ASN A 208 -10.37 26.09 18.62
N TYR A 209 -9.47 25.27 19.16
CA TYR A 209 -9.28 23.88 18.70
C TYR A 209 -10.27 22.91 19.33
N SER A 210 -10.77 23.19 20.53
CA SER A 210 -11.86 22.44 21.15
C SER A 210 -13.20 22.54 20.39
N ARG A 211 -13.26 23.35 19.35
CA ARG A 211 -14.43 23.52 18.47
C ARG A 211 -14.33 22.72 17.17
N ILE A 212 -13.22 22.00 16.94
CA ILE A 212 -13.06 21.08 15.79
C ILE A 212 -13.54 19.70 16.24
N LEU A 213 -14.54 19.17 15.55
CA LEU A 213 -15.09 17.84 15.82
C LEU A 213 -15.05 17.01 14.53
N PHE A 214 -14.45 15.82 14.63
CA PHE A 214 -14.53 14.81 13.60
C PHE A 214 -15.63 13.82 13.99
N MET A 215 -16.63 13.67 13.12
CA MET A 215 -17.67 12.66 13.31
C MET A 215 -17.19 11.34 12.72
N GLY A 216 -17.09 10.33 13.58
CA GLY A 216 -16.77 8.95 13.16
C GLY A 216 -17.96 8.25 12.51
N ALA A 217 -17.69 7.18 11.79
CA ALA A 217 -18.69 6.20 11.37
C ALA A 217 -18.94 5.19 12.50
N PRO A 218 -20.10 4.48 12.52
CA PRO A 218 -20.29 3.36 13.43
C PRO A 218 -19.19 2.31 13.24
N GLU A 219 -18.48 1.94 14.31
CA GLU A 219 -17.40 1.00 14.26
C GLU A 219 -17.88 -0.43 14.51
N ALA A 220 -17.25 -1.39 13.82
CA ALA A 220 -17.48 -2.80 14.08
C ALA A 220 -16.60 -3.27 15.24
N ASP A 221 -17.17 -4.07 16.17
CA ASP A 221 -16.43 -4.64 17.29
C ASP A 221 -15.38 -5.65 16.79
N ILE A 222 -14.15 -5.51 17.30
CA ILE A 222 -13.04 -6.38 16.98
C ILE A 222 -12.42 -6.90 18.26
N LYS A 223 -12.32 -8.23 18.37
CA LYS A 223 -11.67 -8.86 19.51
C LYS A 223 -10.18 -8.47 19.54
N ASN A 224 -9.72 -7.94 20.66
CA ASN A 224 -8.32 -7.53 20.85
C ASN A 224 -7.33 -8.66 20.53
N GLU A 225 -7.66 -9.90 20.86
CA GLU A 225 -6.82 -11.06 20.55
C GLU A 225 -6.59 -11.24 19.03
N ILE A 226 -7.61 -11.00 18.20
CA ILE A 226 -7.52 -11.09 16.74
C ILE A 226 -6.63 -9.97 16.23
N TRP A 227 -6.88 -8.76 16.68
CA TRP A 227 -6.06 -7.59 16.32
C TRP A 227 -4.58 -7.78 16.66
N ASP A 228 -4.27 -8.16 17.90
CA ASP A 228 -2.89 -8.28 18.38
C ASP A 228 -2.11 -9.35 17.61
N LYS A 229 -2.74 -10.49 17.29
CA LYS A 229 -2.11 -11.55 16.49
C LYS A 229 -1.82 -11.09 15.05
N ILE A 230 -2.78 -10.42 14.40
CA ILE A 230 -2.58 -9.87 13.06
C ILE A 230 -1.48 -8.84 13.07
N TYR A 231 -1.52 -7.88 14.02
CA TYR A 231 -0.54 -6.82 14.13
C TYR A 231 0.88 -7.37 14.40
N LYS A 232 1.00 -8.39 15.28
CA LYS A 232 2.26 -9.08 15.52
C LYS A 232 2.79 -9.78 14.27
N ALA A 233 1.91 -10.49 13.54
CA ALA A 233 2.31 -11.19 12.32
C ALA A 233 2.78 -10.22 11.22
N MET A 234 2.13 -9.07 11.08
CA MET A 234 2.59 -8.02 10.16
C MET A 234 3.98 -7.50 10.51
N GLY A 235 4.24 -7.27 11.81
CA GLY A 235 5.55 -6.79 12.28
C GLY A 235 6.69 -7.81 12.12
N THR A 236 6.36 -9.11 11.95
CA THR A 236 7.33 -10.19 11.79
C THR A 236 7.29 -10.84 10.40
N ASN A 237 6.43 -10.34 9.50
CA ASN A 237 6.15 -10.92 8.19
C ASN A 237 5.76 -12.41 8.26
N ALA A 238 5.02 -12.79 9.28
CA ALA A 238 4.60 -14.17 9.49
C ALA A 238 3.28 -14.47 8.77
N VAL A 239 3.14 -15.70 8.29
CA VAL A 239 1.89 -16.21 7.69
C VAL A 239 0.86 -16.44 8.79
N LEU A 240 -0.39 -16.13 8.49
CA LEU A 240 -1.54 -16.36 9.37
C LEU A 240 -2.43 -17.48 8.86
N GLN A 241 -3.01 -18.23 9.80
CA GLN A 241 -4.19 -19.02 9.56
C GLN A 241 -5.39 -18.31 10.19
N ILE A 242 -6.42 -18.03 9.40
CA ILE A 242 -7.64 -17.35 9.86
C ILE A 242 -8.87 -18.23 9.62
N GLU A 243 -9.81 -18.21 10.56
CA GLU A 243 -11.16 -18.73 10.39
C GLU A 243 -12.08 -17.56 10.04
N TYR A 244 -12.62 -17.56 8.83
CA TYR A 244 -13.36 -16.44 8.26
C TYR A 244 -14.74 -16.84 7.74
N THR A 245 -15.75 -16.05 8.07
CA THR A 245 -17.11 -16.22 7.55
C THR A 245 -17.37 -15.21 6.44
N SER A 246 -17.42 -15.70 5.19
CA SER A 246 -17.70 -14.85 4.03
C SER A 246 -19.13 -14.33 4.03
N GLU A 247 -19.37 -13.21 3.33
CA GLU A 247 -20.71 -12.65 3.13
C GLU A 247 -21.67 -13.70 2.54
N GLY A 248 -22.88 -13.79 3.10
CA GLY A 248 -23.90 -14.74 2.67
C GLY A 248 -23.64 -16.20 3.09
N LYS A 249 -22.57 -16.51 3.81
CA LYS A 249 -22.28 -17.84 4.35
C LYS A 249 -22.52 -17.90 5.85
N THR A 250 -22.99 -19.06 6.32
CA THR A 250 -23.18 -19.36 7.76
C THR A 250 -22.02 -20.14 8.36
N LYS A 251 -21.16 -20.72 7.52
CA LYS A 251 -20.01 -21.53 7.97
C LYS A 251 -18.71 -20.79 7.72
N SER A 252 -17.83 -20.81 8.71
CA SER A 252 -16.47 -20.33 8.59
C SER A 252 -15.63 -21.26 7.71
N GLU A 253 -14.71 -20.70 6.99
CA GLU A 253 -13.68 -21.41 6.22
C GLU A 253 -12.30 -20.99 6.70
N THR A 254 -11.35 -21.93 6.65
CA THR A 254 -9.95 -21.68 7.02
C THR A 254 -9.19 -21.14 5.84
N TYR A 255 -8.46 -20.03 6.04
CA TYR A 255 -7.56 -19.43 5.07
C TYR A 255 -6.15 -19.31 5.63
N LYS A 256 -5.13 -19.61 4.80
CA LYS A 256 -3.74 -19.25 5.07
C LYS A 256 -3.45 -17.97 4.30
N VAL A 257 -2.97 -16.95 4.99
CA VAL A 257 -2.81 -15.61 4.39
C VAL A 257 -1.50 -14.94 4.83
N GLN A 258 -0.93 -14.18 3.92
CA GLN A 258 0.17 -13.26 4.19
C GLN A 258 -0.46 -11.88 4.46
N PRO A 259 -0.42 -11.36 5.69
CA PRO A 259 -1.07 -10.10 6.03
C PRO A 259 -0.24 -8.91 5.51
N TYR A 260 -0.74 -8.20 4.49
CA TYR A 260 -0.04 -7.08 3.88
C TYR A 260 -0.34 -5.76 4.56
N GLN A 261 -1.62 -5.46 4.82
CA GLN A 261 -2.01 -4.15 5.36
C GLN A 261 -3.33 -4.21 6.12
N LEU A 262 -3.42 -3.47 7.23
CA LEU A 262 -4.67 -3.13 7.90
C LEU A 262 -5.19 -1.80 7.35
N ILE A 263 -6.47 -1.77 7.02
CA ILE A 263 -7.14 -0.61 6.41
C ILE A 263 -8.37 -0.30 7.23
N PHE A 264 -8.48 0.95 7.69
CA PHE A 264 -9.70 1.45 8.30
C PHE A 264 -10.53 2.18 7.25
N ASP A 265 -11.72 1.69 6.98
CA ASP A 265 -12.61 2.22 5.97
C ASP A 265 -14.04 2.31 6.51
N ASN A 266 -14.48 3.55 6.71
CA ASN A 266 -15.86 3.88 7.13
C ASN A 266 -16.35 3.07 8.34
N GLY A 267 -15.53 3.00 9.41
CA GLY A 267 -15.85 2.29 10.65
C GLY A 267 -15.53 0.80 10.64
N ILE A 268 -14.95 0.28 9.58
CA ILE A 268 -14.64 -1.14 9.43
C ILE A 268 -13.13 -1.33 9.24
N TRP A 269 -12.55 -2.21 10.02
CA TRP A 269 -11.18 -2.67 9.80
C TRP A 269 -11.16 -3.84 8.84
N GLU A 270 -10.38 -3.70 7.79
CA GLU A 270 -10.14 -4.70 6.75
C GLU A 270 -8.68 -5.13 6.76
N LEU A 271 -8.44 -6.43 6.62
CA LEU A 271 -7.13 -6.99 6.37
C LEU A 271 -6.96 -7.22 4.87
N TRP A 272 -6.08 -6.49 4.23
CA TRP A 272 -5.61 -6.77 2.88
C TRP A 272 -4.49 -7.79 2.95
N ALA A 273 -4.71 -8.96 2.38
CA ALA A 273 -3.80 -10.09 2.50
C ALA A 273 -3.75 -10.92 1.23
N TYR A 274 -2.60 -11.55 0.98
CA TYR A 274 -2.45 -12.55 -0.07
C TYR A 274 -2.88 -13.92 0.48
N CYS A 275 -3.88 -14.51 -0.15
CA CYS A 275 -4.39 -15.82 0.22
C CYS A 275 -3.59 -16.92 -0.49
N LEU A 276 -3.06 -17.87 0.30
CA LEU A 276 -2.23 -18.99 -0.20
C LEU A 276 -3.07 -20.24 -0.57
N ARG A 277 -4.40 -20.20 -0.40
CA ARG A 277 -5.26 -21.34 -0.69
C ARG A 277 -5.50 -21.47 -2.19
N GLN A 278 -5.10 -22.60 -2.80
CA GLN A 278 -5.23 -22.90 -4.25
C GLN A 278 -6.56 -22.49 -4.88
N LYS A 279 -7.69 -22.73 -4.19
CA LYS A 279 -9.03 -22.41 -4.68
C LYS A 279 -9.35 -20.90 -4.65
N HIS A 280 -8.55 -20.11 -3.94
CA HIS A 280 -8.79 -18.70 -3.63
C HIS A 280 -7.49 -17.89 -3.63
N GLU A 281 -6.46 -18.38 -4.32
CA GLU A 281 -5.17 -17.71 -4.40
C GLU A 281 -5.30 -16.29 -4.93
N GLY A 282 -4.55 -15.36 -4.31
CA GLY A 282 -4.52 -13.96 -4.71
C GLY A 282 -4.86 -13.00 -3.57
N MET A 283 -4.81 -11.72 -3.91
CA MET A 283 -5.09 -10.63 -2.95
C MET A 283 -6.58 -10.57 -2.60
N ARG A 284 -6.87 -10.44 -1.30
CA ARG A 284 -8.23 -10.38 -0.75
C ARG A 284 -8.34 -9.42 0.41
N LEU A 285 -9.55 -8.87 0.58
CA LEU A 285 -9.97 -8.15 1.77
C LEU A 285 -10.70 -9.10 2.72
N PHE A 286 -10.33 -9.04 3.99
CA PHE A 286 -10.98 -9.77 5.07
C PHE A 286 -11.44 -8.79 6.14
N ASN A 287 -12.74 -8.66 6.31
CA ASN A 287 -13.30 -7.84 7.37
C ASN A 287 -12.97 -8.47 8.75
N LEU A 288 -12.28 -7.72 9.62
CA LEU A 288 -11.79 -8.23 10.89
C LEU A 288 -12.91 -8.73 11.81
N SER A 289 -14.07 -8.08 11.79
CA SER A 289 -15.22 -8.50 12.61
C SER A 289 -15.80 -9.87 12.23
N ARG A 290 -15.48 -10.35 11.03
CA ARG A 290 -15.91 -11.69 10.52
C ARG A 290 -14.85 -12.77 10.71
N ILE A 291 -13.71 -12.43 11.31
CA ILE A 291 -12.66 -13.39 11.69
C ILE A 291 -13.00 -13.93 13.08
N SER A 292 -13.22 -15.22 13.19
CA SER A 292 -13.53 -15.86 14.47
C SER A 292 -12.28 -16.32 15.24
N SER A 293 -11.21 -16.64 14.52
CA SER A 293 -9.94 -17.12 15.09
C SER A 293 -8.76 -16.79 14.21
N VAL A 294 -7.59 -16.54 14.83
CA VAL A 294 -6.31 -16.28 14.16
C VAL A 294 -5.20 -17.09 14.81
N GLY A 295 -4.41 -17.79 14.02
CA GLY A 295 -3.18 -18.47 14.41
C GLY A 295 -1.99 -17.93 13.61
N ILE A 296 -0.85 -17.69 14.28
CA ILE A 296 0.40 -17.36 13.60
C ILE A 296 1.11 -18.66 13.25
N LEU A 297 1.42 -18.86 11.98
CA LEU A 297 2.11 -20.06 11.50
C LEU A 297 3.63 -19.82 11.50
N GLU A 298 4.26 -19.98 12.66
CA GLU A 298 5.70 -19.69 12.84
C GLU A 298 6.60 -20.59 11.97
N LEU A 299 6.12 -21.82 11.66
CA LEU A 299 6.84 -22.79 10.82
C LEU A 299 6.63 -22.60 9.31
N SER A 300 5.76 -21.67 8.89
CA SER A 300 5.47 -21.47 7.45
C SER A 300 6.37 -20.45 6.77
N GLY A 301 7.50 -20.10 7.41
CA GLY A 301 8.44 -19.11 6.88
C GLY A 301 7.94 -17.66 6.99
N LYS A 302 8.77 -16.73 6.53
CA LYS A 302 8.45 -15.30 6.44
C LYS A 302 8.17 -14.95 4.99
N PHE A 303 7.16 -14.11 4.76
CA PHE A 303 6.91 -13.54 3.44
C PHE A 303 7.55 -12.15 3.32
N PHE A 304 7.73 -11.69 2.09
CA PHE A 304 8.27 -10.36 1.82
C PHE A 304 7.25 -9.54 1.03
N LEU A 305 7.04 -8.31 1.47
CA LEU A 305 6.26 -7.37 0.68
C LEU A 305 7.03 -6.98 -0.59
N PRO A 306 6.38 -6.87 -1.75
CA PRO A 306 7.03 -6.32 -2.94
C PRO A 306 7.67 -4.96 -2.66
N LYS A 307 8.87 -4.68 -3.18
CA LYS A 307 9.62 -3.44 -2.92
C LYS A 307 8.80 -2.15 -3.13
N ASN A 308 7.90 -2.17 -4.11
CA ASN A 308 7.05 -1.03 -4.47
C ASN A 308 5.59 -1.26 -4.06
N TYR A 309 5.37 -2.03 -2.99
CA TYR A 309 4.02 -2.28 -2.51
C TYR A 309 3.36 -0.98 -2.04
N SER A 310 2.20 -0.69 -2.58
CA SER A 310 1.27 0.31 -2.06
C SER A 310 -0.15 -0.18 -2.31
N PHE A 311 -0.98 -0.19 -1.28
CA PHE A 311 -2.40 -0.55 -1.43
C PHE A 311 -3.11 0.34 -2.46
N LYS A 312 -2.73 1.61 -2.54
CA LYS A 312 -3.30 2.57 -3.51
C LYS A 312 -3.14 2.15 -4.98
N ASN A 313 -2.18 1.25 -5.28
CA ASN A 313 -2.01 0.72 -6.63
C ASN A 313 -3.06 -0.34 -7.00
N PHE A 314 -3.79 -0.85 -6.02
CA PHE A 314 -4.82 -1.88 -6.22
C PHE A 314 -6.24 -1.32 -6.30
N VAL A 315 -6.42 -0.05 -5.95
CA VAL A 315 -7.74 0.60 -5.89
C VAL A 315 -7.74 1.86 -6.73
N VAL A 316 -8.65 1.93 -7.70
CA VAL A 316 -8.89 3.13 -8.53
C VAL A 316 -10.23 3.72 -8.13
N GLY A 317 -10.26 4.99 -7.74
CA GLY A 317 -11.46 5.68 -7.26
C GLY A 317 -11.49 5.86 -5.73
N ASN A 318 -12.48 6.62 -5.26
CA ASN A 318 -12.57 7.10 -3.87
C ASN A 318 -13.83 6.57 -3.15
N PHE A 319 -14.22 5.33 -3.44
CA PHE A 319 -15.36 4.65 -2.80
C PHE A 319 -14.95 3.61 -1.75
N GLY A 320 -13.85 3.85 -1.04
CA GLY A 320 -13.32 2.98 -0.01
C GLY A 320 -12.30 1.97 -0.51
N CYS A 321 -11.96 1.02 0.36
CA CYS A 321 -10.89 0.03 0.09
C CYS A 321 -11.35 -1.19 -0.73
N PHE A 322 -12.64 -1.35 -0.95
CA PHE A 322 -13.19 -2.49 -1.67
C PHE A 322 -12.80 -2.42 -3.15
N ASN A 323 -12.25 -3.51 -3.69
CA ASN A 323 -11.84 -3.62 -5.08
C ASN A 323 -12.37 -4.93 -5.65
N ASP A 324 -13.48 -4.87 -6.35
CA ASP A 324 -14.22 -6.04 -6.85
C ASP A 324 -14.18 -6.16 -8.38
N GLU A 325 -13.70 -5.13 -9.09
CA GLU A 325 -13.68 -5.11 -10.53
C GLU A 325 -12.38 -4.50 -11.10
N LYS A 326 -12.16 -4.72 -12.38
CA LYS A 326 -11.15 -3.96 -13.12
C LYS A 326 -11.59 -2.50 -13.24
N PRO A 327 -10.65 -1.53 -13.24
CA PRO A 327 -11.00 -0.13 -13.47
C PRO A 327 -11.82 0.03 -14.76
N GLN A 328 -12.95 0.71 -14.65
CA GLN A 328 -13.84 1.02 -15.76
C GLN A 328 -14.46 2.41 -15.58
N ILE A 329 -15.04 2.95 -16.64
CA ILE A 329 -15.72 4.24 -16.60
C ILE A 329 -17.14 4.05 -16.11
N TYR A 330 -17.49 4.83 -15.11
CA TYR A 330 -18.84 4.97 -14.57
C TYR A 330 -19.43 6.29 -15.05
N LYS A 331 -20.66 6.27 -15.54
CA LYS A 331 -21.44 7.48 -15.85
C LYS A 331 -22.74 7.46 -15.07
N ILE A 332 -22.93 8.49 -14.28
CA ILE A 332 -24.09 8.63 -13.39
C ILE A 332 -24.75 9.97 -13.68
N LYS A 333 -26.05 9.93 -13.96
CA LYS A 333 -26.85 11.12 -14.17
C LYS A 333 -27.49 11.56 -12.86
N PHE A 334 -27.40 12.83 -12.56
CA PHE A 334 -28.01 13.50 -11.42
C PHE A 334 -29.06 14.50 -11.88
N HIS A 335 -30.23 14.50 -11.25
CA HIS A 335 -31.26 15.46 -11.54
C HIS A 335 -30.87 16.89 -11.15
N LYS A 336 -31.24 17.84 -11.98
CA LYS A 336 -30.96 19.28 -11.77
C LYS A 336 -31.56 19.74 -10.44
N ASN A 337 -30.78 20.51 -9.67
CA ASN A 337 -31.11 21.00 -8.35
C ASN A 337 -31.39 19.97 -7.25
N SER A 338 -31.03 18.70 -7.48
CA SER A 338 -31.11 17.68 -6.43
C SER A 338 -30.02 17.86 -5.37
N TYR A 339 -30.31 17.40 -4.15
CA TYR A 339 -29.29 17.34 -3.09
C TYR A 339 -28.16 16.38 -3.48
N ALA A 340 -28.48 15.30 -4.16
CA ALA A 340 -27.50 14.35 -4.69
C ALA A 340 -26.44 15.05 -5.56
N TRP A 341 -26.87 15.93 -6.46
CA TRP A 341 -25.97 16.71 -7.29
C TRP A 341 -25.13 17.69 -6.49
N LEU A 342 -25.76 18.49 -5.61
CA LEU A 342 -25.06 19.45 -4.76
C LEU A 342 -24.01 18.79 -3.88
N TYR A 343 -24.27 17.58 -3.40
CA TYR A 343 -23.33 16.79 -2.63
C TYR A 343 -22.16 16.27 -3.48
N SER A 344 -22.43 15.92 -4.73
CA SER A 344 -21.49 15.14 -5.56
C SER A 344 -20.57 16.01 -6.42
N LYS A 345 -21.02 17.18 -6.88
CA LYS A 345 -20.35 18.02 -7.89
C LYS A 345 -18.96 18.53 -7.49
N ASP A 346 -18.73 18.79 -6.20
CA ASP A 346 -17.49 19.39 -5.70
C ASP A 346 -16.51 18.34 -5.15
N ARG A 347 -16.77 17.04 -5.37
CA ARG A 347 -15.95 15.95 -4.87
C ARG A 347 -15.27 15.22 -6.00
N ILE A 348 -14.09 14.65 -5.70
CA ILE A 348 -13.33 13.79 -6.63
C ILE A 348 -13.68 12.35 -6.30
N TRP A 349 -14.40 11.69 -7.19
CA TRP A 349 -14.88 10.32 -7.03
C TRP A 349 -13.93 9.27 -7.66
N GLY A 350 -13.18 9.67 -8.68
CA GLY A 350 -12.25 8.77 -9.34
C GLY A 350 -11.34 9.48 -10.33
N ALA A 351 -10.51 8.70 -11.00
CA ALA A 351 -9.64 9.22 -12.06
C ALA A 351 -10.47 9.63 -13.30
N LYS A 352 -9.90 10.49 -14.13
CA LYS A 352 -10.51 10.95 -15.40
C LYS A 352 -11.92 11.54 -15.23
N GLN A 353 -12.18 12.17 -14.10
CA GLN A 353 -13.50 12.72 -13.80
C GLN A 353 -13.85 13.87 -14.71
N THR A 354 -15.07 13.81 -15.28
CA THR A 354 -15.68 14.87 -16.08
C THR A 354 -17.13 15.10 -15.66
N ILE A 355 -17.63 16.30 -15.92
CA ILE A 355 -19.02 16.66 -15.70
C ILE A 355 -19.55 17.25 -17.00
N GLU A 356 -20.70 16.74 -17.47
CA GLU A 356 -21.39 17.20 -18.65
C GLU A 356 -22.80 17.63 -18.27
N GLU A 357 -23.28 18.79 -18.75
CA GLU A 357 -24.66 19.23 -18.57
C GLU A 357 -25.55 18.55 -19.60
N CYS A 358 -26.74 18.09 -19.19
CA CYS A 358 -27.78 17.56 -20.05
C CYS A 358 -29.13 18.28 -19.76
N ASP A 359 -30.15 18.01 -20.56
CA ASP A 359 -31.42 18.77 -20.54
C ASP A 359 -32.05 18.86 -19.15
N ASP A 360 -32.02 17.79 -18.38
CA ASP A 360 -32.68 17.66 -17.07
C ASP A 360 -31.71 17.47 -15.89
N GLY A 361 -30.39 17.61 -16.11
CA GLY A 361 -29.42 17.42 -15.05
C GLY A 361 -27.97 17.47 -15.48
N TYR A 362 -27.15 16.63 -14.84
CA TYR A 362 -25.71 16.55 -15.05
C TYR A 362 -25.25 15.10 -15.08
N ILE A 363 -24.34 14.79 -15.97
CA ILE A 363 -23.70 13.49 -16.06
C ILE A 363 -22.30 13.59 -15.46
N LEU A 364 -22.05 12.87 -14.37
CA LEU A 364 -20.76 12.72 -13.74
C LEU A 364 -20.11 11.43 -14.26
N SER A 365 -18.95 11.57 -14.89
CA SER A 365 -18.16 10.43 -15.39
C SER A 365 -16.84 10.32 -14.63
N PHE A 366 -16.43 9.12 -14.26
CA PHE A 366 -15.14 8.87 -13.61
C PHE A 366 -14.71 7.41 -13.77
N GLU A 367 -13.42 7.14 -13.62
CA GLU A 367 -12.85 5.79 -13.63
C GLU A 367 -12.71 5.28 -12.20
N ALA A 368 -13.22 4.08 -11.92
CA ALA A 368 -13.12 3.43 -10.63
C ALA A 368 -13.13 1.90 -10.75
N SER A 369 -12.71 1.19 -9.67
CA SER A 369 -12.70 -0.28 -9.58
C SER A 369 -13.67 -0.82 -8.52
N GLN A 370 -14.58 0.01 -7.99
CA GLN A 370 -15.42 -0.29 -6.83
C GLN A 370 -16.89 -0.39 -7.20
N PHE A 371 -17.25 -1.46 -7.90
CA PHE A 371 -18.61 -1.66 -8.44
C PHE A 371 -19.70 -1.64 -7.34
N LYS A 372 -19.58 -2.48 -6.32
CA LYS A 372 -20.58 -2.60 -5.25
C LYS A 372 -20.73 -1.32 -4.41
N PRO A 373 -19.64 -0.67 -3.97
CA PRO A 373 -19.76 0.62 -3.30
C PRO A 373 -20.44 1.70 -4.14
N ILE A 374 -20.15 1.76 -5.45
CA ILE A 374 -20.79 2.72 -6.37
C ILE A 374 -22.28 2.42 -6.51
N LEU A 375 -22.65 1.16 -6.68
CA LEU A 375 -24.07 0.75 -6.74
C LEU A 375 -24.83 1.18 -5.48
N ARG A 376 -24.28 0.90 -4.28
CA ARG A 376 -24.87 1.31 -3.00
C ARG A 376 -25.00 2.83 -2.89
N TRP A 377 -23.99 3.56 -3.34
CA TRP A 377 -24.00 5.02 -3.33
C TRP A 377 -25.10 5.58 -4.21
N ILE A 378 -25.29 5.06 -5.44
CA ILE A 378 -26.36 5.48 -6.35
C ILE A 378 -27.74 5.18 -5.74
N LEU A 379 -27.93 3.96 -5.22
CA LEU A 379 -29.19 3.57 -4.56
C LEU A 379 -29.54 4.45 -3.37
N GLY A 380 -28.54 4.93 -2.63
CA GLY A 380 -28.72 5.86 -1.51
C GLY A 380 -29.30 7.22 -1.91
N TRP A 381 -29.19 7.63 -3.16
CA TRP A 381 -29.78 8.87 -3.69
C TRP A 381 -31.23 8.70 -4.19
N GLY A 382 -31.74 7.49 -4.20
CA GLY A 382 -33.08 7.20 -4.65
C GLY A 382 -33.31 7.64 -6.10
N LYS A 383 -34.35 8.45 -6.31
CA LYS A 383 -34.73 8.95 -7.64
C LYS A 383 -33.81 10.03 -8.20
N ASP A 384 -32.94 10.61 -7.39
CA ASP A 384 -32.14 11.78 -7.76
C ASP A 384 -30.85 11.42 -8.51
N ALA A 385 -30.50 10.13 -8.57
CA ALA A 385 -29.36 9.65 -9.33
C ALA A 385 -29.68 8.30 -10.05
N GLU A 386 -29.22 8.19 -11.28
CA GLU A 386 -29.36 6.97 -12.07
C GLU A 386 -28.06 6.63 -12.79
N PRO A 387 -27.65 5.35 -12.84
CA PRO A 387 -26.47 4.93 -13.61
C PRO A 387 -26.80 4.87 -15.10
N LEU A 388 -25.87 5.36 -15.94
CA LEU A 388 -25.92 5.26 -17.40
C LEU A 388 -24.92 4.24 -17.93
N GLU A 389 -23.76 4.12 -17.31
CA GLU A 389 -22.67 3.19 -17.64
C GLU A 389 -21.97 2.73 -16.37
N PRO A 390 -21.41 1.51 -16.37
CA PRO A 390 -21.49 0.47 -17.40
C PRO A 390 -22.82 -0.28 -17.40
N ALA A 391 -23.10 -1.07 -18.44
CA ALA A 391 -24.38 -1.73 -18.64
C ALA A 391 -24.78 -2.72 -17.54
N ASP A 392 -23.79 -3.40 -16.95
CA ASP A 392 -23.99 -4.32 -15.81
C ASP A 392 -24.40 -3.56 -14.54
N LEU A 393 -23.85 -2.37 -14.29
CA LEU A 393 -24.27 -1.49 -13.19
C LEU A 393 -25.72 -1.04 -13.38
N VAL A 394 -26.08 -0.60 -14.59
CA VAL A 394 -27.46 -0.22 -14.94
C VAL A 394 -28.43 -1.37 -14.70
N LYS A 395 -28.03 -2.58 -15.12
CA LYS A 395 -28.84 -3.78 -14.90
C LYS A 395 -29.01 -4.07 -13.41
N CYS A 396 -27.91 -4.18 -12.66
CA CYS A 396 -27.99 -4.46 -11.22
C CYS A 396 -28.80 -3.40 -10.45
N TRP A 397 -28.66 -2.12 -10.82
CA TRP A 397 -29.45 -1.05 -10.22
C TRP A 397 -30.95 -1.24 -10.51
N LYS A 398 -31.34 -1.51 -11.77
CA LYS A 398 -32.73 -1.74 -12.15
C LYS A 398 -33.33 -2.96 -11.43
N ASP A 399 -32.60 -4.07 -11.43
CA ASP A 399 -33.03 -5.29 -10.76
C ASP A 399 -33.28 -5.02 -9.27
N THR A 400 -32.35 -4.34 -8.58
CA THR A 400 -32.49 -3.98 -7.15
C THR A 400 -33.70 -3.06 -6.91
N VAL A 401 -33.92 -2.05 -7.76
CA VAL A 401 -35.05 -1.11 -7.60
C VAL A 401 -36.37 -1.86 -7.81
N LEU A 402 -36.44 -2.79 -8.76
CA LEU A 402 -37.63 -3.62 -8.99
C LEU A 402 -37.91 -4.55 -7.78
N GLU A 403 -36.89 -5.21 -7.26
CA GLU A 403 -37.01 -6.03 -6.04
C GLU A 403 -37.51 -5.22 -4.83
N MET A 404 -37.03 -3.98 -4.67
CA MET A 404 -37.51 -3.07 -3.63
C MET A 404 -38.99 -2.68 -3.84
N ALA A 405 -39.42 -2.45 -5.08
CA ALA A 405 -40.82 -2.14 -5.42
C ALA A 405 -41.74 -3.32 -5.13
N GLU A 406 -41.34 -4.55 -5.49
CA GLU A 406 -42.08 -5.79 -5.18
C GLU A 406 -42.27 -6.01 -3.67
N GLN A 407 -41.25 -5.64 -2.84
CA GLN A 407 -41.40 -5.73 -1.38
C GLN A 407 -42.45 -4.77 -0.83
N ILE A 408 -42.66 -3.61 -1.47
CA ILE A 408 -43.70 -2.65 -1.06
C ILE A 408 -45.10 -3.16 -1.43
N GLU A 409 -45.24 -3.79 -2.61
CA GLU A 409 -46.52 -4.34 -3.06
C GLU A 409 -46.92 -5.62 -2.29
N SER A 410 -45.96 -6.31 -1.70
CA SER A 410 -46.16 -7.57 -0.97
C SER A 410 -46.55 -7.36 0.52
N ASN A 411 -46.45 -6.14 1.04
CA ASN A 411 -46.84 -5.71 2.39
C ASN A 411 -48.16 -4.93 2.35
#